data_d75104474c175a8d7b6e326243c0a959
#
_entry.id   d75104474c175a8d7b6e326243c0a959
#
_cell.length_a   1.000
_cell.length_b   1.000
_cell.length_c   1.000
_cell.angle_alpha   90.00
_cell.angle_beta   90.00
_cell.angle_gamma   90.00
#
_symmetry.space_group_name_H-M   'P 1'
#
loop_
_entity.id
_entity.type
_entity.pdbx_description
1 polymer ?
#
loop_
_entity_poly.entity_id
_entity_poly.type
_entity_poly.pdbx_seq_one_letter_code
_entity_poly.pdbx_strand_id
1 'polypeptide(L)'
;IQELASTCRRAGMPVVYLRHIVRGDGSDTGRMRDLYPDADQVLARDNPQVVIIDELAPEAGDIVVDKLFYSGFHGTDLDTVLRSRDVDTLMVCGTVTNVCCDTTIRDAVHREYKVIAVSDANAAMPYPDLGWGEVTAEEVQKVALTTFASEFGEVVSTKQLLKRLRGQD
;
A
#
# COMPACT_ATOMS: atom_id res chain seq x y z
N ILE A 1 10.07 2.77 6.56
CA ILE A 1 9.87 1.69 5.55
C ILE A 1 11.19 0.98 5.25
N GLN A 2 12.29 1.69 4.94
CA GLN A 2 13.60 1.09 4.62
C GLN A 2 14.06 0.03 5.64
N GLU A 3 14.00 0.35 6.93
CA GLU A 3 14.41 -0.56 8.01
C GLU A 3 13.51 -1.81 8.08
N LEU A 4 12.21 -1.65 7.85
CA LEU A 4 11.28 -2.78 7.77
C LEU A 4 11.62 -3.70 6.60
N ALA A 5 11.74 -3.15 5.39
CA ALA A 5 12.08 -3.92 4.19
C ALA A 5 13.40 -4.68 4.37
N SER A 6 14.44 -4.00 4.84
CA SER A 6 15.74 -4.61 5.14
C SER A 6 15.64 -5.72 6.20
N THR A 7 14.82 -5.55 7.23
CA THR A 7 14.61 -6.58 8.25
C THR A 7 13.86 -7.79 7.70
N CYS A 8 12.82 -7.56 6.89
CA CYS A 8 12.09 -8.64 6.22
C CYS A 8 12.99 -9.46 5.29
N ARG A 9 13.80 -8.79 4.45
CA ARG A 9 14.77 -9.47 3.56
C ARG A 9 15.73 -10.36 4.34
N ARG A 10 16.31 -9.85 5.43
CA ARG A 10 17.22 -10.66 6.29
C ARG A 10 16.53 -11.84 6.93
N ALA A 11 15.24 -11.74 7.19
CA ALA A 11 14.43 -12.85 7.73
C ALA A 11 13.88 -13.80 6.66
N GLY A 12 14.23 -13.62 5.39
CA GLY A 12 13.71 -14.40 4.28
C GLY A 12 12.25 -14.17 3.93
N MET A 13 11.67 -13.08 4.44
CA MET A 13 10.30 -12.67 4.14
C MET A 13 10.25 -11.93 2.80
N PRO A 14 9.27 -12.20 1.93
CA PRO A 14 9.14 -11.48 0.67
C PRO A 14 8.81 -10.01 0.90
N VAL A 15 9.48 -9.14 0.14
CA VAL A 15 9.15 -7.71 0.05
C VAL A 15 8.48 -7.47 -1.29
N VAL A 16 7.29 -6.90 -1.26
CA VAL A 16 6.47 -6.63 -2.45
C VAL A 16 6.20 -5.15 -2.56
N TYR A 17 6.55 -4.58 -3.70
CA TYR A 17 6.25 -3.20 -4.07
C TYR A 17 5.03 -3.17 -4.97
N LEU A 18 4.06 -2.33 -4.61
CA LEU A 18 2.88 -2.07 -5.43
C LEU A 18 3.03 -0.70 -6.07
N ARG A 19 3.04 -0.63 -7.40
CA ARG A 19 3.07 0.64 -8.14
C ARG A 19 1.76 0.87 -8.87
N HIS A 20 1.25 2.09 -8.81
CA HIS A 20 0.07 2.45 -9.58
C HIS A 20 0.53 2.97 -10.95
N ILE A 21 0.36 2.16 -11.97
CA ILE A 21 0.87 2.40 -13.32
C ILE A 21 -0.25 2.16 -14.33
N VAL A 22 -0.49 3.11 -15.20
CA VAL A 22 -1.43 2.98 -16.32
C VAL A 22 -0.71 3.18 -17.66
N ARG A 23 -1.39 2.88 -18.75
CA ARG A 23 -0.91 3.21 -20.11
C ARG A 23 -1.15 4.68 -20.37
N GLY A 24 -0.14 5.36 -20.95
CA GLY A 24 -0.23 6.79 -21.28
C GLY A 24 -1.24 7.14 -22.37
N ASP A 25 -1.81 6.13 -23.05
CA ASP A 25 -2.90 6.30 -24.02
C ASP A 25 -4.30 6.30 -23.39
N GLY A 26 -4.38 6.12 -22.08
CA GLY A 26 -5.60 6.12 -21.29
C GLY A 26 -6.53 4.93 -21.53
N SER A 27 -6.07 3.87 -22.22
CA SER A 27 -6.91 2.71 -22.57
C SER A 27 -7.28 1.86 -21.35
N ASP A 28 -6.57 1.99 -20.23
CA ASP A 28 -6.76 1.21 -19.00
C ASP A 28 -7.00 2.05 -17.74
N THR A 29 -7.17 3.36 -17.88
CA THR A 29 -7.43 4.28 -16.73
C THR A 29 -8.83 4.10 -16.14
N GLY A 30 -9.79 3.59 -16.94
CA GLY A 30 -11.14 3.29 -16.48
C GLY A 30 -11.88 4.51 -15.91
N ARG A 31 -12.67 4.29 -14.86
CA ARG A 31 -13.49 5.34 -14.22
C ARG A 31 -12.68 6.34 -13.40
N MET A 32 -11.41 6.08 -13.13
CA MET A 32 -10.53 7.04 -12.44
C MET A 32 -10.44 8.37 -13.19
N ARG A 33 -10.51 8.35 -14.52
CA ARG A 33 -10.51 9.53 -15.39
C ARG A 33 -11.65 10.50 -15.08
N ASP A 34 -12.79 10.02 -14.58
CA ASP A 34 -13.93 10.88 -14.25
C ASP A 34 -13.62 11.81 -13.06
N LEU A 35 -12.73 11.39 -12.17
CA LEU A 35 -12.31 12.13 -10.99
C LEU A 35 -10.95 12.81 -11.18
N TYR A 36 -10.07 12.18 -11.95
CA TYR A 36 -8.70 12.63 -12.23
C TYR A 36 -8.47 12.59 -13.75
N PRO A 37 -8.85 13.67 -14.48
CA PRO A 37 -8.80 13.69 -15.95
C PRO A 37 -7.40 13.52 -16.54
N ASP A 38 -6.35 13.80 -15.76
CA ASP A 38 -4.94 13.67 -16.12
C ASP A 38 -4.28 12.37 -15.63
N ALA A 39 -5.06 11.44 -15.09
CA ALA A 39 -4.54 10.19 -14.51
C ALA A 39 -3.72 9.37 -15.51
N ASP A 40 -4.09 9.37 -16.80
CA ASP A 40 -3.38 8.70 -17.87
C ASP A 40 -2.00 9.30 -18.17
N GLN A 41 -1.75 10.55 -17.79
CA GLN A 41 -0.46 11.24 -17.92
C GLN A 41 0.36 11.10 -16.65
N VAL A 42 -0.25 11.38 -15.50
CA VAL A 42 0.43 11.38 -14.18
C VAL A 42 0.89 9.98 -13.79
N LEU A 43 0.08 8.96 -14.07
CA LEU A 43 0.35 7.56 -13.73
C LEU A 43 0.94 6.76 -14.91
N ALA A 44 1.27 7.40 -16.03
CA ALA A 44 1.87 6.73 -17.18
C ALA A 44 3.20 6.05 -16.81
N ARG A 45 3.43 4.88 -17.37
CA ARG A 45 4.63 4.06 -17.11
C ARG A 45 5.95 4.80 -17.34
N ASP A 46 5.98 5.72 -18.28
CA ASP A 46 7.15 6.54 -18.66
C ASP A 46 7.24 7.86 -17.89
N ASN A 47 6.26 8.16 -17.05
CA ASN A 47 6.32 9.34 -16.18
C ASN A 47 7.33 9.09 -15.03
N PRO A 48 8.34 9.95 -14.85
CA PRO A 48 9.32 9.80 -13.77
C PRO A 48 8.71 9.84 -12.35
N GLN A 49 7.50 10.37 -12.18
CA GLN A 49 6.83 10.45 -10.89
C GLN A 49 6.29 9.08 -10.39
N VAL A 50 6.16 8.07 -11.27
CA VAL A 50 5.72 6.73 -10.87
C VAL A 50 6.88 5.80 -10.48
N VAL A 51 8.11 6.28 -10.57
CA VAL A 51 9.30 5.53 -10.16
C VAL A 51 9.34 5.41 -8.64
N ILE A 52 9.68 4.23 -8.14
CA ILE A 52 9.96 4.05 -6.71
C ILE A 52 11.18 4.90 -6.37
N ILE A 53 11.08 5.69 -5.32
CA ILE A 53 12.17 6.58 -4.88
C ILE A 53 13.44 5.79 -4.57
N ASP A 54 14.60 6.38 -4.80
CA ASP A 54 15.91 5.70 -4.65
C ASP A 54 16.11 5.10 -3.25
N GLU A 55 15.60 5.77 -2.21
CA GLU A 55 15.68 5.31 -0.82
C GLU A 55 14.90 4.02 -0.57
N LEU A 56 13.97 3.68 -1.45
CA LEU A 56 13.14 2.46 -1.38
C LEU A 56 13.31 1.59 -2.63
N ALA A 57 14.36 1.80 -3.43
CA ALA A 57 14.58 1.04 -4.64
C ALA A 57 14.52 -0.48 -4.36
N PRO A 58 13.79 -1.25 -5.17
CA PRO A 58 13.74 -2.70 -5.00
C PRO A 58 15.11 -3.34 -5.14
N GLU A 59 15.41 -4.29 -4.25
CA GLU A 59 16.65 -5.08 -4.29
C GLU A 59 16.44 -6.42 -5.03
N ALA A 60 17.53 -7.12 -5.32
CA ALA A 60 17.45 -8.44 -5.95
C ALA A 60 16.65 -9.41 -5.07
N GLY A 61 15.60 -10.00 -5.65
CA GLY A 61 14.68 -10.90 -4.94
C GLY A 61 13.37 -10.23 -4.49
N ASP A 62 13.29 -8.92 -4.51
CA ASP A 62 12.03 -8.20 -4.29
C ASP A 62 11.08 -8.37 -5.47
N ILE A 63 9.80 -8.23 -5.18
CA ILE A 63 8.74 -8.38 -6.17
C ILE A 63 8.12 -7.01 -6.44
N VAL A 64 7.94 -6.69 -7.71
CA VAL A 64 7.25 -5.47 -8.12
C VAL A 64 5.98 -5.84 -8.86
N VAL A 65 4.84 -5.38 -8.36
CA VAL A 65 3.52 -5.59 -8.96
C VAL A 65 2.95 -4.25 -9.41
N ASP A 66 2.74 -4.10 -10.70
CA ASP A 66 2.03 -2.95 -11.25
C ASP A 66 0.52 -3.17 -11.15
N LYS A 67 -0.20 -2.18 -10.65
CA LYS A 67 -1.66 -2.20 -10.50
C LYS A 67 -2.30 -1.03 -11.23
N LEU A 68 -3.49 -1.25 -11.76
CA LEU A 68 -4.26 -0.23 -12.49
C LEU A 68 -5.27 0.52 -11.60
N PHE A 69 -5.52 -0.01 -10.39
CA PHE A 69 -6.54 0.49 -9.47
C PHE A 69 -5.96 0.64 -8.07
N TYR A 70 -6.76 1.06 -7.11
CA TYR A 70 -6.32 1.33 -5.74
C TYR A 70 -5.87 0.07 -5.01
N SER A 71 -6.62 -1.03 -5.13
CA SER A 71 -6.23 -2.30 -4.52
C SER A 71 -5.02 -2.94 -5.21
N GLY A 72 -4.10 -3.44 -4.40
CA GLY A 72 -2.99 -4.27 -4.87
C GLY A 72 -3.42 -5.61 -5.45
N PHE A 73 -4.63 -6.08 -5.13
CA PHE A 73 -5.15 -7.38 -5.59
C PHE A 73 -6.00 -7.29 -6.85
N HIS A 74 -6.64 -6.14 -7.10
CA HIS A 74 -7.59 -6.02 -8.19
C HIS A 74 -6.89 -6.00 -9.56
N GLY A 75 -7.11 -7.06 -10.36
CA GLY A 75 -6.53 -7.17 -11.69
C GLY A 75 -5.02 -7.40 -11.74
N THR A 76 -4.44 -7.92 -10.65
CA THR A 76 -3.00 -8.23 -10.55
C THR A 76 -2.78 -9.70 -10.22
N ASP A 77 -1.54 -10.13 -10.24
CA ASP A 77 -1.11 -11.47 -9.82
C ASP A 77 -0.69 -11.54 -8.34
N LEU A 78 -0.92 -10.47 -7.55
CA LEU A 78 -0.47 -10.39 -6.16
C LEU A 78 -0.92 -11.59 -5.31
N ASP A 79 -2.18 -12.00 -5.41
CA ASP A 79 -2.70 -13.13 -4.63
C ASP A 79 -1.96 -14.43 -4.98
N THR A 80 -1.74 -14.68 -6.26
CA THR A 80 -0.96 -15.84 -6.73
C THR A 80 0.48 -15.80 -6.21
N VAL A 81 1.11 -14.63 -6.26
CA VAL A 81 2.47 -14.40 -5.78
C VAL A 81 2.59 -14.68 -4.28
N LEU A 82 1.64 -14.22 -3.48
CA LEU A 82 1.63 -14.42 -2.03
C LEU A 82 1.35 -15.89 -1.67
N ARG A 83 0.33 -16.49 -2.27
CA ARG A 83 -0.04 -17.90 -2.04
C ARG A 83 1.09 -18.86 -2.40
N SER A 84 1.79 -18.62 -3.51
CA SER A 84 2.91 -19.47 -3.94
C SER A 84 4.11 -19.43 -2.99
N ARG A 85 4.10 -18.55 -1.99
CA ARG A 85 5.12 -18.37 -0.95
C ARG A 85 4.60 -18.67 0.45
N ASP A 86 3.42 -19.30 0.54
CA ASP A 86 2.76 -19.63 1.81
C ASP A 86 2.59 -18.42 2.75
N VAL A 87 2.41 -17.22 2.18
CA VAL A 87 2.17 -15.99 2.95
C VAL A 87 0.73 -15.98 3.43
N ASP A 88 0.52 -15.85 4.73
CA ASP A 88 -0.79 -15.73 5.38
C ASP A 88 -0.99 -14.38 6.07
N THR A 89 0.08 -13.61 6.26
CA THR A 89 0.05 -12.34 7.00
C THR A 89 0.75 -11.25 6.20
N LEU A 90 0.13 -10.10 6.07
CA LEU A 90 0.65 -8.95 5.32
C LEU A 90 0.97 -7.79 6.28
N MET A 91 2.18 -7.27 6.20
CA MET A 91 2.57 -6.00 6.81
C MET A 91 2.43 -4.91 5.77
N VAL A 92 1.45 -4.02 5.95
CA VAL A 92 1.10 -2.99 4.94
C VAL A 92 1.64 -1.63 5.36
N CYS A 93 2.42 -1.01 4.48
CA CYS A 93 2.93 0.34 4.62
C CYS A 93 2.99 1.06 3.28
N GLY A 94 3.03 2.38 3.28
CA GLY A 94 3.13 3.20 2.07
C GLY A 94 2.13 4.35 2.02
N THR A 95 1.79 4.78 0.80
CA THR A 95 0.88 5.90 0.52
C THR A 95 -0.16 5.52 -0.54
N VAL A 96 -1.37 6.01 -0.45
CA VAL A 96 -1.95 6.83 0.61
C VAL A 96 -2.75 5.94 1.54
N THR A 97 -2.65 6.17 2.86
CA THR A 97 -3.31 5.33 3.89
C THR A 97 -4.78 5.10 3.59
N ASN A 98 -5.51 6.16 3.29
CA ASN A 98 -6.97 6.18 3.13
C ASN A 98 -7.46 5.83 1.72
N VAL A 99 -6.59 5.43 0.80
CA VAL A 99 -6.97 5.03 -0.56
C VAL A 99 -6.31 3.69 -0.90
N CYS A 100 -5.06 3.68 -1.39
CA CYS A 100 -4.43 2.45 -1.87
C CYS A 100 -4.16 1.45 -0.74
N CYS A 101 -3.65 1.92 0.41
CA CYS A 101 -3.40 1.04 1.55
C CYS A 101 -4.72 0.50 2.12
N ASP A 102 -5.71 1.37 2.35
CA ASP A 102 -7.03 0.98 2.85
C ASP A 102 -7.71 -0.05 1.95
N THR A 103 -7.78 0.23 0.64
CA THR A 103 -8.42 -0.68 -0.32
C THR A 103 -7.68 -2.02 -0.39
N THR A 104 -6.35 -2.01 -0.33
CA THR A 104 -5.54 -3.24 -0.32
C THR A 104 -5.73 -4.03 0.98
N ILE A 105 -5.79 -3.36 2.13
CA ILE A 105 -6.05 -3.98 3.44
C ILE A 105 -7.41 -4.69 3.46
N ARG A 106 -8.47 -4.01 3.01
CA ARG A 106 -9.81 -4.60 2.96
C ARG A 106 -9.85 -5.82 2.03
N ASP A 107 -9.28 -5.70 0.85
CA ASP A 107 -9.18 -6.80 -0.12
C ASP A 107 -8.36 -7.98 0.41
N ALA A 108 -7.30 -7.72 1.17
CA ALA A 108 -6.50 -8.76 1.83
C ALA A 108 -7.35 -9.56 2.83
N VAL A 109 -8.08 -8.88 3.70
CA VAL A 109 -8.95 -9.54 4.69
C VAL A 109 -10.05 -10.37 4.03
N HIS A 110 -10.67 -9.85 2.96
CA HIS A 110 -11.67 -10.61 2.18
C HIS A 110 -11.06 -11.83 1.46
N ARG A 111 -9.74 -11.92 1.35
CA ARG A 111 -8.98 -13.07 0.84
C ARG A 111 -8.35 -13.92 1.94
N GLU A 112 -8.79 -13.74 3.18
CA GLU A 112 -8.34 -14.51 4.35
C GLU A 112 -6.86 -14.28 4.73
N TYR A 113 -6.28 -13.12 4.37
CA TYR A 113 -4.99 -12.71 4.91
C TYR A 113 -5.16 -12.02 6.26
N LYS A 114 -4.28 -12.30 7.19
CA LYS A 114 -4.08 -11.46 8.37
C LYS A 114 -3.36 -10.17 7.95
N VAL A 115 -3.74 -9.05 8.55
CA VAL A 115 -3.15 -7.76 8.20
C VAL A 115 -2.59 -7.06 9.43
N ILE A 116 -1.41 -6.50 9.27
CA ILE A 116 -0.74 -5.59 10.18
C ILE A 116 -0.50 -4.27 9.46
N ALA A 117 -1.24 -3.23 9.79
CA ALA A 117 -0.99 -1.89 9.28
C ALA A 117 0.07 -1.18 10.13
N VAL A 118 1.09 -0.61 9.48
CA VAL A 118 2.19 0.06 10.21
C VAL A 118 1.89 1.54 10.32
N SER A 119 1.50 1.99 11.51
CA SER A 119 0.88 3.31 11.75
C SER A 119 1.74 4.50 11.36
N ASP A 120 3.04 4.43 11.58
CA ASP A 120 4.03 5.47 11.31
C ASP A 120 4.84 5.25 10.00
N ALA A 121 4.46 4.22 9.24
CA ALA A 121 4.99 3.93 7.91
C ALA A 121 3.89 4.02 6.82
N ASN A 122 2.74 4.59 7.17
CA ASN A 122 1.65 4.96 6.27
C ASN A 122 1.39 6.46 6.38
N ALA A 123 1.02 7.10 5.27
CA ALA A 123 0.71 8.52 5.22
C ALA A 123 -0.62 8.76 4.50
N ALA A 124 -1.55 9.46 5.17
CA ALA A 124 -2.80 9.89 4.59
C ALA A 124 -2.66 11.23 3.83
N MET A 125 -3.62 11.49 2.96
CA MET A 125 -3.78 12.80 2.32
C MET A 125 -4.99 13.53 2.88
N PRO A 126 -4.97 14.88 2.95
CA PRO A 126 -6.13 15.68 3.35
C PRO A 126 -7.17 15.71 2.24
N TYR A 127 -8.38 16.15 2.57
CA TYR A 127 -9.43 16.44 1.61
C TYR A 127 -9.87 17.90 1.71
N PRO A 128 -10.02 18.59 0.57
CA PRO A 128 -10.67 19.92 0.56
C PRO A 128 -12.15 19.78 0.94
N ASP A 129 -12.81 20.89 1.17
CA ASP A 129 -14.26 20.88 1.37
C ASP A 129 -14.98 20.42 0.10
N LEU A 130 -15.55 19.23 0.16
CA LEU A 130 -16.38 18.62 -0.88
C LEU A 130 -17.88 18.68 -0.53
N GLY A 131 -18.28 19.59 0.37
CA GLY A 131 -19.63 19.75 0.88
C GLY A 131 -19.82 19.22 2.32
N TRP A 132 -18.74 18.72 2.96
CA TRP A 132 -18.75 18.16 4.31
C TRP A 132 -17.74 18.83 5.25
N GLY A 133 -17.09 19.90 4.79
CA GLY A 133 -15.96 20.55 5.43
C GLY A 133 -14.61 19.98 5.02
N GLU A 134 -13.55 20.73 5.27
CA GLU A 134 -12.18 20.28 5.07
C GLU A 134 -11.82 19.20 6.09
N VAL A 135 -11.02 18.21 5.66
CA VAL A 135 -10.52 17.14 6.55
C VAL A 135 -9.00 17.10 6.46
N THR A 136 -8.34 17.29 7.58
CA THR A 136 -6.87 17.29 7.65
C THR A 136 -6.28 15.89 7.45
N ALA A 137 -5.04 15.78 7.00
CA ALA A 137 -4.35 14.51 6.87
C ALA A 137 -4.27 13.75 8.21
N GLU A 138 -4.15 14.46 9.33
CA GLU A 138 -4.12 13.87 10.67
C GLU A 138 -5.46 13.24 11.05
N GLU A 139 -6.57 13.93 10.78
CA GLU A 139 -7.92 13.39 11.00
C GLU A 139 -8.17 12.15 10.14
N VAL A 140 -7.83 12.22 8.87
CA VAL A 140 -7.95 11.07 7.95
C VAL A 140 -7.09 9.90 8.43
N GLN A 141 -5.84 10.13 8.80
CA GLN A 141 -4.94 9.10 9.32
C GLN A 141 -5.51 8.45 10.57
N LYS A 142 -5.97 9.25 11.53
CA LYS A 142 -6.58 8.76 12.77
C LYS A 142 -7.78 7.88 12.50
N VAL A 143 -8.70 8.31 11.65
CA VAL A 143 -9.90 7.54 11.31
C VAL A 143 -9.53 6.24 10.60
N ALA A 144 -8.62 6.28 9.61
CA ALA A 144 -8.19 5.10 8.88
C ALA A 144 -7.54 4.05 9.81
N LEU A 145 -6.57 4.45 10.63
CA LEU A 145 -5.90 3.55 11.57
C LEU A 145 -6.86 2.98 12.62
N THR A 146 -7.80 3.78 13.11
CA THR A 146 -8.84 3.30 14.03
C THR A 146 -9.73 2.25 13.36
N THR A 147 -10.14 2.49 12.12
CA THR A 147 -10.93 1.54 11.33
C THR A 147 -10.15 0.25 11.09
N PHE A 148 -8.87 0.32 10.76
CA PHE A 148 -8.05 -0.88 10.58
C PHE A 148 -7.95 -1.70 11.86
N ALA A 149 -7.69 -1.05 13.00
CA ALA A 149 -7.58 -1.72 14.28
C ALA A 149 -8.90 -2.35 14.76
N SER A 150 -10.03 -1.75 14.40
CA SER A 150 -11.36 -2.22 14.80
C SER A 150 -11.86 -3.37 13.93
N GLU A 151 -11.62 -3.32 12.60
CA GLU A 151 -12.34 -4.17 11.66
C GLU A 151 -11.44 -5.09 10.79
N PHE A 152 -10.17 -4.73 10.58
CA PHE A 152 -9.39 -5.38 9.52
C PHE A 152 -8.09 -6.05 9.98
N GLY A 153 -7.62 -5.79 11.19
CA GLY A 153 -6.40 -6.41 11.65
C GLY A 153 -5.69 -5.62 12.74
N GLU A 154 -4.41 -5.80 12.84
CA GLU A 154 -3.59 -5.15 13.86
C GLU A 154 -3.00 -3.83 13.33
N VAL A 155 -2.88 -2.84 14.22
CA VAL A 155 -2.17 -1.58 13.94
C VAL A 155 -1.03 -1.44 14.92
N VAL A 156 0.20 -1.36 14.41
CA VAL A 156 1.41 -1.24 15.25
C VAL A 156 2.34 -0.17 14.70
N SER A 157 3.21 0.35 15.54
CA SER A 157 4.30 1.22 15.09
C SER A 157 5.46 0.41 14.47
N THR A 158 6.26 1.06 13.64
CA THR A 158 7.52 0.49 13.11
C THR A 158 8.38 -0.09 14.22
N LYS A 159 8.52 0.62 15.35
CA LYS A 159 9.33 0.18 16.50
C LYS A 159 8.80 -1.13 17.10
N GLN A 160 7.49 -1.24 17.30
CA GLN A 160 6.87 -2.46 17.83
C GLN A 160 7.04 -3.64 16.86
N LEU A 161 6.80 -3.40 15.57
CA LEU A 161 6.94 -4.43 14.56
C LEU A 161 8.38 -4.93 14.42
N LEU A 162 9.35 -4.02 14.37
CA LEU A 162 10.77 -4.38 14.32
C LEU A 162 11.22 -5.20 15.53
N LYS A 163 10.72 -4.89 16.72
CA LYS A 163 10.99 -5.65 17.95
C LYS A 163 10.52 -7.11 17.80
N ARG A 164 9.29 -7.31 17.32
CA ARG A 164 8.72 -8.66 17.05
C ARG A 164 9.54 -9.41 15.99
N LEU A 165 9.84 -8.76 14.87
CA LEU A 165 10.61 -9.37 13.78
C LEU A 165 12.02 -9.81 14.19
N ARG A 166 12.59 -9.20 15.23
CA ARG A 166 13.90 -9.52 15.80
C ARG A 166 13.85 -10.51 16.96
N GLY A 167 12.67 -10.99 17.35
CA GLY A 167 12.50 -11.89 18.49
C GLY A 167 12.88 -11.25 19.83
N GLN A 168 12.59 -9.97 20.00
CA GLN A 168 12.94 -9.18 21.18
C GLN A 168 11.74 -8.85 22.07
N ASP A 169 10.69 -9.66 22.00
CA ASP A 169 9.47 -9.51 22.83
C ASP A 169 9.68 -9.94 24.27
#